data_65b460df5432dc40e87161eedfe6633b
#
_entry.id   65b460df5432dc40e87161eedfe6633b
#
_cell.length_a   1.000
_cell.length_b   1.000
_cell.length_c   1.000
_cell.angle_alpha   90.00
_cell.angle_beta   90.00
_cell.angle_gamma   90.00
#
_symmetry.space_group_name_H-M   'P 1'
#
loop_
_entity.id
_entity.type
_entity.pdbx_description
1 polymer ?
#
loop_
_entity_poly.entity_id
_entity_poly.type
_entity_poly.pdbx_seq_one_letter_code
_entity_poly.pdbx_strand_id
1 'polypeptide(L)'
;RDHGGPYQGLKINKKKNLKVEMENAKISFKSDIDNNFRIIHIDPSLYLGKNAFKDSLNRLFELYEFCWSHARKKGKKIFFEIGTEEQTGSTNTPEELELTLELTQRFCKKNKIPTPLFVVVQSGTLVKEMSNVGTFDLPFRIENQLPAEISVPQMIKICDKYKVMMKAHNCDYLS
;
A
#
# COMPACT_ATOMS: atom_id res chain seq x y z
N ARG A 1 4.13 7.58 9.26
CA ARG A 1 2.74 7.12 9.32
C ARG A 1 2.58 5.79 8.62
N ASP A 2 1.86 4.90 9.23
CA ASP A 2 1.52 3.58 8.71
C ASP A 2 0.03 3.53 8.33
N HIS A 3 -0.35 2.76 7.28
CA HIS A 3 -1.70 2.59 6.76
C HIS A 3 -2.54 3.87 6.64
N GLY A 4 -2.10 4.81 5.82
CA GLY A 4 -2.85 6.02 5.51
C GLY A 4 -3.72 5.86 4.27
N GLY A 5 -5.04 5.93 4.42
CA GLY A 5 -5.97 5.81 3.30
C GLY A 5 -7.43 5.78 3.72
N PRO A 6 -8.37 5.62 2.78
CA PRO A 6 -9.80 5.69 3.06
C PRO A 6 -10.36 4.44 3.75
N TYR A 7 -9.63 3.32 3.74
CA TYR A 7 -10.12 2.03 4.24
C TYR A 7 -10.52 2.07 5.71
N GLN A 8 -9.72 2.71 6.57
CA GLN A 8 -9.95 2.71 8.02
C GLN A 8 -11.30 3.32 8.40
N GLY A 9 -11.67 4.41 7.75
CA GLY A 9 -12.97 5.03 7.98
C GLY A 9 -14.13 4.14 7.54
N LEU A 10 -14.00 3.46 6.43
CA LEU A 10 -15.01 2.55 5.90
C LEU A 10 -15.11 1.24 6.69
N LYS A 11 -14.01 0.77 7.28
CA LYS A 11 -14.01 -0.39 8.19
C LYS A 11 -14.86 -0.12 9.44
N ILE A 12 -14.77 1.08 9.99
CA ILE A 12 -15.52 1.48 11.19
C ILE A 12 -17.01 1.67 10.86
N ASN A 13 -17.32 2.20 9.68
CA ASN A 13 -18.69 2.46 9.29
C ASN A 13 -18.91 2.23 7.78
N LYS A 14 -19.47 1.07 7.43
CA LYS A 14 -19.76 0.66 6.04
C LYS A 14 -20.74 1.58 5.29
N LYS A 15 -21.47 2.47 5.99
CA LYS A 15 -22.37 3.45 5.39
C LYS A 15 -21.66 4.75 4.98
N LYS A 16 -20.37 4.91 5.30
CA LYS A 16 -19.62 6.09 4.91
C LYS A 16 -19.34 6.12 3.40
N ASN A 17 -19.34 7.31 2.85
CA ASN A 17 -19.08 7.56 1.44
C ASN A 17 -17.56 7.56 1.20
N LEU A 18 -17.09 6.82 0.20
CA LEU A 18 -15.68 6.77 -0.19
C LEU A 18 -15.08 8.17 -0.43
N LYS A 19 -15.83 9.10 -1.06
CA LYS A 19 -15.36 10.46 -1.30
C LYS A 19 -15.06 11.18 0.01
N VAL A 20 -15.91 11.02 1.02
CA VAL A 20 -15.70 11.61 2.35
C VAL A 20 -14.47 11.01 3.02
N GLU A 21 -14.27 9.70 2.90
CA GLU A 21 -13.10 9.04 3.50
C GLU A 21 -11.80 9.36 2.78
N MET A 22 -11.84 9.64 1.48
CA MET A 22 -10.68 10.18 0.76
C MET A 22 -10.30 11.59 1.26
N GLU A 23 -11.27 12.47 1.51
CA GLU A 23 -10.99 13.77 2.11
C GLU A 23 -10.49 13.65 3.55
N ASN A 24 -11.04 12.75 4.35
CA ASN A 24 -10.54 12.46 5.70
C ASN A 24 -9.09 11.95 5.67
N ALA A 25 -8.75 11.09 4.72
CA ALA A 25 -7.38 10.63 4.52
C ALA A 25 -6.43 11.81 4.18
N LYS A 26 -6.84 12.73 3.30
CA LYS A 26 -6.06 13.94 2.97
C LYS A 26 -5.85 14.84 4.18
N ILE A 27 -6.89 15.06 5.00
CA ILE A 27 -6.79 15.84 6.25
C ILE A 27 -5.78 15.20 7.19
N SER A 28 -5.83 13.87 7.34
CA SER A 28 -4.91 13.13 8.17
C SER A 28 -3.47 13.22 7.66
N PHE A 29 -3.22 13.00 6.37
CA PHE A 29 -1.90 13.14 5.76
C PHE A 29 -1.33 14.55 5.90
N LYS A 30 -2.19 15.55 5.74
CA LYS A 30 -1.82 16.96 5.98
C LYS A 30 -1.30 17.14 7.40
N SER A 31 -2.02 16.63 8.40
CA SER A 31 -1.62 16.70 9.81
C SER A 31 -0.27 15.99 10.04
N ASP A 32 -0.09 14.79 9.47
CA ASP A 32 1.16 14.06 9.60
C ASP A 32 2.35 14.84 9.02
N ILE A 33 2.20 15.36 7.82
CA ILE A 33 3.24 16.17 7.16
C ILE A 33 3.52 17.44 7.96
N ASP A 34 2.49 18.13 8.45
CA ASP A 34 2.64 19.35 9.26
C ASP A 34 3.35 19.07 10.59
N ASN A 35 3.23 17.85 11.13
CA ASN A 35 3.93 17.37 12.32
C ASN A 35 5.26 16.66 12.04
N ASN A 36 5.84 16.84 10.84
CA ASN A 36 7.15 16.33 10.44
C ASN A 36 7.29 14.80 10.31
N PHE A 37 6.18 14.10 10.07
CA PHE A 37 6.29 12.71 9.62
C PHE A 37 6.93 12.69 8.23
N ARG A 38 8.04 12.00 8.12
CA ARG A 38 8.86 12.00 6.90
C ARG A 38 8.56 10.84 5.96
N ILE A 39 8.07 9.72 6.47
CA ILE A 39 7.64 8.58 5.67
C ILE A 39 6.12 8.54 5.70
N ILE A 40 5.52 8.62 4.52
CA ILE A 40 4.07 8.63 4.33
C ILE A 40 3.70 7.35 3.61
N HIS A 41 3.03 6.46 4.32
CA HIS A 41 2.48 5.24 3.75
C HIS A 41 1.09 5.52 3.17
N ILE A 42 0.94 5.39 1.88
CA ILE A 42 -0.34 5.50 1.17
C ILE A 42 -0.87 4.10 0.92
N ASP A 43 -1.98 3.80 1.56
CA ASP A 43 -2.71 2.54 1.40
C ASP A 43 -4.03 2.82 0.65
N PRO A 44 -4.09 2.57 -0.67
CA PRO A 44 -5.27 2.80 -1.48
C PRO A 44 -6.27 1.66 -1.39
N SER A 45 -5.97 0.59 -0.64
CA SER A 45 -6.68 -0.68 -0.68
C SER A 45 -8.14 -0.53 -0.28
N LEU A 46 -8.98 -0.66 -1.26
CA LEU A 46 -10.42 -0.85 -1.22
C LEU A 46 -10.78 -1.52 -2.55
N TYR A 47 -10.72 -2.82 -2.55
CA TYR A 47 -11.07 -3.59 -3.73
C TYR A 47 -12.60 -3.76 -3.77
N LEU A 48 -13.29 -2.81 -4.39
CA LEU A 48 -14.73 -2.80 -4.54
C LEU A 48 -15.11 -2.82 -6.03
N GLY A 49 -15.73 -3.91 -6.46
CA GLY A 49 -16.34 -4.00 -7.79
C GLY A 49 -15.40 -4.42 -8.92
N LYS A 50 -15.89 -4.36 -10.16
CA LYS A 50 -15.23 -4.91 -11.36
C LYS A 50 -13.94 -4.18 -11.78
N ASN A 51 -13.72 -2.97 -11.34
CA ASN A 51 -12.55 -2.15 -11.68
C ASN A 51 -11.64 -1.92 -10.47
N ALA A 52 -11.69 -2.80 -9.49
CA ALA A 52 -11.04 -2.63 -8.18
C ALA A 52 -9.58 -2.20 -8.27
N PHE A 53 -8.78 -2.85 -9.10
CA PHE A 53 -7.37 -2.53 -9.30
C PHE A 53 -7.17 -1.10 -9.86
N LYS A 54 -7.88 -0.74 -10.92
CA LYS A 54 -7.79 0.59 -11.53
C LYS A 54 -8.22 1.69 -10.56
N ASP A 55 -9.29 1.46 -9.80
CA ASP A 55 -9.81 2.41 -8.83
C ASP A 55 -8.86 2.57 -7.65
N SER A 56 -8.18 1.50 -7.25
CA SER A 56 -7.12 1.53 -6.26
C SER A 56 -5.95 2.40 -6.72
N LEU A 57 -5.46 2.20 -7.94
CA LEU A 57 -4.41 3.04 -8.53
C LEU A 57 -4.80 4.52 -8.63
N ASN A 58 -6.04 4.81 -9.02
CA ASN A 58 -6.52 6.19 -9.09
C ASN A 58 -6.48 6.86 -7.70
N ARG A 59 -6.91 6.14 -6.65
CA ARG A 59 -6.82 6.63 -5.26
C ARG A 59 -5.37 6.81 -4.81
N LEU A 60 -4.50 5.86 -5.15
CA LEU A 60 -3.07 5.97 -4.86
C LEU A 60 -2.50 7.26 -5.45
N PHE A 61 -2.72 7.51 -6.73
CA PHE A 61 -2.16 8.67 -7.42
C PHE A 61 -2.73 9.99 -6.92
N GLU A 62 -4.02 10.04 -6.61
CA GLU A 62 -4.66 11.21 -6.00
C GLU A 62 -4.04 11.57 -4.65
N LEU A 63 -3.88 10.59 -3.76
CA LEU A 63 -3.29 10.81 -2.44
C LEU A 63 -1.79 11.13 -2.52
N TYR A 64 -1.09 10.50 -3.45
CA TYR A 64 0.34 10.73 -3.70
C TYR A 64 0.62 12.17 -4.14
N GLU A 65 -0.14 12.65 -5.13
CA GLU A 65 -0.05 14.02 -5.62
C GLU A 65 -0.42 15.03 -4.54
N PHE A 66 -1.47 14.76 -3.77
CA PHE A 66 -1.89 15.60 -2.66
C PHE A 66 -0.78 15.75 -1.61
N CYS A 67 -0.21 14.64 -1.13
CA CYS A 67 0.85 14.65 -0.13
C CYS A 67 2.09 15.37 -0.62
N TRP A 68 2.50 15.11 -1.86
CA TRP A 68 3.66 15.79 -2.45
C TRP A 68 3.45 17.29 -2.58
N SER A 69 2.30 17.70 -3.12
CA SER A 69 1.96 19.12 -3.29
C SER A 69 1.92 19.85 -1.96
N HIS A 70 1.34 19.23 -0.92
CA HIS A 70 1.30 19.81 0.42
C HIS A 70 2.70 19.95 1.03
N ALA A 71 3.50 18.90 0.97
CA ALA A 71 4.88 18.90 1.48
C ALA A 71 5.75 19.97 0.79
N ARG A 72 5.65 20.10 -0.54
CA ARG A 72 6.35 21.15 -1.29
C ARG A 72 5.96 22.56 -0.86
N LYS A 73 4.66 22.83 -0.71
CA LYS A 73 4.15 24.13 -0.24
C LYS A 73 4.70 24.48 1.15
N LYS A 74 4.97 23.47 1.97
CA LYS A 74 5.51 23.63 3.34
C LYS A 74 7.04 23.58 3.40
N GLY A 75 7.75 23.38 2.29
CA GLY A 75 9.19 23.21 2.27
C GLY A 75 9.66 21.93 2.98
N LYS A 76 8.81 20.90 3.09
CA LYS A 76 9.11 19.67 3.81
C LYS A 76 9.54 18.57 2.87
N LYS A 77 10.54 17.78 3.30
CA LYS A 77 11.00 16.60 2.59
C LYS A 77 10.28 15.37 3.13
N ILE A 78 9.55 14.70 2.25
CA ILE A 78 8.86 13.44 2.55
C ILE A 78 9.33 12.33 1.61
N PHE A 79 9.16 11.10 2.05
CA PHE A 79 9.36 9.87 1.30
C PHE A 79 8.04 9.09 1.29
N PHE A 80 7.84 8.32 0.24
CA PHE A 80 6.63 7.55 0.09
C PHE A 80 6.86 6.06 0.32
N GLU A 81 5.92 5.46 0.99
CA GLU A 81 5.68 4.04 1.04
C GLU A 81 4.29 3.80 0.44
N ILE A 82 4.16 2.80 -0.42
CA ILE A 82 2.87 2.45 -1.01
C ILE A 82 2.44 1.07 -0.55
N GLY A 83 1.17 0.95 -0.16
CA GLY A 83 0.53 -0.33 0.14
C GLY A 83 -0.03 -0.94 -1.13
N THR A 84 0.24 -2.21 -1.34
CA THR A 84 -0.36 -3.00 -2.42
C THR A 84 -1.12 -4.21 -1.86
N GLU A 85 -1.11 -4.37 -0.55
CA GLU A 85 -1.77 -5.47 0.14
C GLU A 85 -3.28 -5.26 0.23
N GLU A 86 -4.03 -6.32 0.05
CA GLU A 86 -5.45 -6.34 0.39
C GLU A 86 -5.62 -6.52 1.90
N GLN A 87 -6.48 -5.69 2.51
CA GLN A 87 -6.76 -5.78 3.96
C GLN A 87 -7.52 -7.06 4.36
N THR A 88 -8.00 -7.81 3.39
CA THR A 88 -8.70 -9.10 3.59
C THR A 88 -7.75 -10.27 3.71
N GLY A 89 -6.44 -10.07 3.50
CA GLY A 89 -5.42 -11.11 3.57
C GLY A 89 -5.16 -11.81 2.24
N SER A 90 -5.80 -11.38 1.14
CA SER A 90 -5.40 -11.83 -0.19
C SER A 90 -4.05 -11.23 -0.55
N THR A 91 -3.24 -11.98 -1.26
CA THR A 91 -1.92 -11.52 -1.68
C THR A 91 -1.98 -10.98 -3.09
N ASN A 92 -1.26 -9.91 -3.35
CA ASN A 92 -1.01 -9.47 -4.71
C ASN A 92 -0.17 -10.51 -5.43
N THR A 93 -0.48 -10.75 -6.69
CA THR A 93 0.40 -11.56 -7.51
C THR A 93 1.67 -10.77 -7.87
N PRO A 94 2.79 -11.45 -8.22
CA PRO A 94 3.98 -10.77 -8.72
C PRO A 94 3.67 -9.86 -9.92
N GLU A 95 2.76 -10.27 -10.81
CA GLU A 95 2.35 -9.50 -11.99
C GLU A 95 1.59 -8.22 -11.60
N GLU A 96 0.70 -8.29 -10.60
CA GLU A 96 0.00 -7.12 -10.09
C GLU A 96 0.95 -6.14 -9.40
N LEU A 97 1.92 -6.65 -8.64
CA LEU A 97 2.97 -5.84 -8.04
C LEU A 97 3.78 -5.13 -9.13
N GLU A 98 4.22 -5.86 -10.14
CA GLU A 98 5.00 -5.31 -11.25
C GLU A 98 4.23 -4.21 -11.98
N LEU A 99 2.97 -4.46 -12.33
CA LEU A 99 2.11 -3.48 -12.98
C LEU A 99 1.89 -2.24 -12.11
N THR A 100 1.69 -2.42 -10.81
CA THR A 100 1.53 -1.31 -9.85
C THR A 100 2.78 -0.43 -9.83
N LEU A 101 3.96 -1.03 -9.73
CA LEU A 101 5.23 -0.29 -9.71
C LEU A 101 5.50 0.40 -11.04
N GLU A 102 5.24 -0.25 -12.17
CA GLU A 102 5.38 0.34 -13.50
C GLU A 102 4.50 1.58 -13.65
N LEU A 103 3.21 1.45 -13.34
CA LEU A 103 2.26 2.56 -13.46
C LEU A 103 2.58 3.70 -12.49
N THR A 104 3.04 3.36 -11.27
CA THR A 104 3.46 4.35 -10.28
C THR A 104 4.70 5.11 -10.78
N GLN A 105 5.70 4.44 -11.33
CA GLN A 105 6.88 5.12 -11.88
C GLN A 105 6.53 6.02 -13.07
N ARG A 106 5.65 5.56 -13.96
CA ARG A 106 5.15 6.38 -15.08
C ARG A 106 4.44 7.64 -14.58
N PHE A 107 3.57 7.48 -13.57
CA PHE A 107 2.89 8.60 -12.92
C PHE A 107 3.88 9.58 -12.28
N CYS A 108 4.84 9.09 -11.50
CA CYS A 108 5.85 9.91 -10.84
C CYS A 108 6.70 10.68 -11.86
N LYS A 109 7.16 10.01 -12.92
CA LYS A 109 7.93 10.65 -13.99
C LYS A 109 7.14 11.74 -14.70
N LYS A 110 5.89 11.47 -15.07
CA LYS A 110 5.01 12.43 -15.75
C LYS A 110 4.78 13.69 -14.91
N ASN A 111 4.56 13.52 -13.61
CA ASN A 111 4.21 14.62 -12.70
C ASN A 111 5.42 15.23 -11.98
N LYS A 112 6.65 14.76 -12.26
CA LYS A 112 7.89 15.21 -11.61
C LYS A 112 7.84 15.05 -10.08
N ILE A 113 7.30 13.93 -9.64
CA ILE A 113 7.18 13.53 -8.24
C ILE A 113 8.21 12.41 -7.96
N PRO A 114 8.84 12.36 -6.78
CA PRO A 114 9.73 11.25 -6.43
C PRO A 114 9.03 9.90 -6.46
N THR A 115 9.72 8.87 -6.88
CA THR A 115 9.24 7.48 -6.79
C THR A 115 9.15 7.03 -5.33
N PRO A 116 8.33 6.02 -5.00
CA PRO A 116 8.27 5.48 -3.65
C PRO A 116 9.61 4.88 -3.23
N LEU A 117 9.93 5.02 -1.95
CA LEU A 117 11.10 4.40 -1.32
C LEU A 117 10.82 2.94 -0.96
N PHE A 118 9.58 2.68 -0.50
CA PHE A 118 9.12 1.36 -0.08
C PHE A 118 7.82 0.98 -0.78
N VAL A 119 7.66 -0.32 -0.99
CA VAL A 119 6.39 -0.95 -1.31
C VAL A 119 6.09 -2.05 -0.30
N VAL A 120 4.91 -2.00 0.29
CA VAL A 120 4.42 -3.08 1.15
C VAL A 120 3.83 -4.16 0.29
N VAL A 121 4.33 -5.36 0.49
CA VAL A 121 3.92 -6.55 -0.25
C VAL A 121 3.28 -7.53 0.73
N GLN A 122 2.13 -8.05 0.37
CA GLN A 122 1.49 -9.10 1.15
C GLN A 122 2.21 -10.43 0.91
N SER A 123 2.98 -10.85 1.92
CA SER A 123 3.71 -12.13 1.89
C SER A 123 2.87 -13.33 2.35
N GLY A 124 1.60 -13.09 2.70
CA GLY A 124 0.71 -14.13 3.21
C GLY A 124 0.76 -14.31 4.73
N THR A 125 1.50 -13.48 5.44
CA THR A 125 1.51 -13.47 6.90
C THR A 125 0.34 -12.66 7.45
N LEU A 126 -0.24 -13.12 8.54
CA LEU A 126 -1.28 -12.44 9.30
C LEU A 126 -0.94 -12.52 10.78
N VAL A 127 -1.14 -11.45 11.52
CA VAL A 127 -1.05 -11.47 12.99
C VAL A 127 -2.45 -11.57 13.56
N LYS A 128 -2.68 -12.57 14.40
CA LYS A 128 -3.90 -12.70 15.20
C LYS A 128 -3.52 -12.70 16.66
N GLU A 129 -4.04 -11.71 17.40
CA GLU A 129 -3.64 -11.47 18.79
C GLU A 129 -2.13 -11.24 18.91
N MET A 130 -1.39 -12.16 19.50
CA MET A 130 0.06 -12.09 19.71
C MET A 130 0.81 -13.20 18.95
N SER A 131 0.20 -13.78 17.93
CA SER A 131 0.79 -14.88 17.17
C SER A 131 0.73 -14.60 15.68
N ASN A 132 1.79 -14.95 14.96
CA ASN A 132 1.73 -15.05 13.51
C ASN A 132 0.82 -16.23 13.16
N VAL A 133 -0.22 -15.94 12.41
CA VAL A 133 -1.06 -16.93 11.75
C VAL A 133 -0.98 -16.63 10.28
N GLY A 134 -0.36 -17.46 9.54
CA GLY A 134 -0.15 -17.15 8.13
C GLY A 134 0.09 -18.37 7.29
N THR A 135 0.30 -18.10 6.05
CA THR A 135 0.30 -19.03 4.93
C THR A 135 1.45 -20.01 4.86
N PHE A 136 2.37 -20.00 5.81
CA PHE A 136 3.30 -21.11 5.90
C PHE A 136 2.56 -22.40 6.27
N ASP A 137 1.44 -22.29 6.98
CA ASP A 137 0.53 -23.39 7.29
C ASP A 137 -0.80 -23.25 6.52
N LEU A 138 -0.89 -23.93 5.49
CA LEU A 138 -1.88 -24.28 4.48
C LEU A 138 -3.37 -23.89 4.53
N PRO A 139 -4.10 -23.62 5.62
CA PRO A 139 -5.55 -23.45 5.50
C PRO A 139 -6.01 -22.10 4.93
N PHE A 140 -5.11 -21.14 4.71
CA PHE A 140 -5.46 -19.78 4.27
C PHE A 140 -4.91 -19.41 2.90
N ARG A 141 -4.41 -20.37 2.12
CA ARG A 141 -4.04 -20.09 0.72
C ARG A 141 -5.31 -19.86 -0.10
N ILE A 142 -5.37 -18.71 -0.73
CA ILE A 142 -6.35 -18.48 -1.79
C ILE A 142 -6.04 -19.46 -2.92
N GLU A 143 -7.08 -20.03 -3.48
CA GLU A 143 -6.97 -20.93 -4.62
C GLU A 143 -6.13 -20.28 -5.73
N ASN A 144 -5.11 -20.97 -6.23
CA ASN A 144 -4.12 -20.51 -7.20
C ASN A 144 -3.04 -19.53 -6.68
N GLN A 145 -2.90 -19.31 -5.39
CA GLN A 145 -1.82 -18.52 -4.85
C GLN A 145 -0.50 -19.31 -4.83
N LEU A 146 0.56 -18.67 -5.34
CA LEU A 146 1.91 -19.26 -5.26
C LEU A 146 2.37 -19.35 -3.80
N PRO A 147 3.07 -20.43 -3.43
CA PRO A 147 3.74 -20.52 -2.14
C PRO A 147 4.67 -19.32 -1.90
N ALA A 148 4.80 -18.87 -0.65
CA ALA A 148 5.64 -17.74 -0.29
C ALA A 148 7.10 -17.95 -0.72
N GLU A 149 7.60 -19.17 -0.67
CA GLU A 149 8.94 -19.57 -1.10
C GLU A 149 9.19 -19.31 -2.60
N ILE A 150 8.12 -19.23 -3.40
CA ILE A 150 8.18 -18.94 -4.83
C ILE A 150 7.85 -17.47 -5.08
N SER A 151 6.78 -16.96 -4.48
CA SER A 151 6.29 -15.60 -4.74
C SER A 151 7.21 -14.52 -4.17
N VAL A 152 7.71 -14.68 -2.95
CA VAL A 152 8.55 -13.68 -2.30
C VAL A 152 9.85 -13.39 -3.07
N PRO A 153 10.63 -14.40 -3.51
CA PRO A 153 11.80 -14.15 -4.34
C PRO A 153 11.48 -13.46 -5.67
N GLN A 154 10.32 -13.72 -6.27
CA GLN A 154 9.87 -13.03 -7.48
C GLN A 154 9.55 -11.56 -7.18
N MET A 155 8.85 -11.28 -6.10
CA MET A 155 8.52 -9.92 -5.66
C MET A 155 9.77 -9.10 -5.32
N ILE A 156 10.77 -9.72 -4.68
CA ILE A 156 12.08 -9.08 -4.43
C ILE A 156 12.72 -8.66 -5.75
N LYS A 157 12.80 -9.56 -6.74
CA LYS A 157 13.38 -9.24 -8.06
C LYS A 157 12.63 -8.11 -8.76
N ILE A 158 11.31 -8.07 -8.64
CA ILE A 158 10.48 -6.99 -9.17
C ILE A 158 10.83 -5.66 -8.46
N CYS A 159 10.89 -5.66 -7.14
CA CYS A 159 11.26 -4.48 -6.37
C CYS A 159 12.65 -3.95 -6.75
N ASP A 160 13.63 -4.83 -6.90
CA ASP A 160 14.98 -4.49 -7.35
C ASP A 160 14.99 -3.87 -8.75
N LYS A 161 14.21 -4.44 -9.69
CA LYS A 161 14.04 -3.89 -11.04
C LYS A 161 13.56 -2.45 -11.02
N TYR A 162 12.61 -2.14 -10.15
CA TYR A 162 12.02 -0.80 -10.00
C TYR A 162 12.75 0.08 -8.98
N LYS A 163 13.83 -0.41 -8.34
CA LYS A 163 14.62 0.31 -7.33
C LYS A 163 13.79 0.80 -6.16
N VAL A 164 12.88 -0.03 -5.70
CA VAL A 164 12.01 0.19 -4.54
C VAL A 164 12.32 -0.89 -3.50
N MET A 165 12.43 -0.52 -2.25
CA MET A 165 12.64 -1.50 -1.18
C MET A 165 11.34 -2.22 -0.84
N MET A 166 11.39 -3.54 -0.80
CA MET A 166 10.28 -4.36 -0.36
C MET A 166 10.14 -4.26 1.16
N LYS A 167 8.91 -4.12 1.64
CA LYS A 167 8.54 -4.22 3.04
C LYS A 167 7.43 -5.25 3.20
N ALA A 168 7.56 -6.13 4.17
CA ALA A 168 6.51 -7.06 4.56
C ALA A 168 5.87 -6.58 5.86
N HIS A 169 4.54 -6.67 5.92
CA HIS A 169 3.77 -6.45 7.14
C HIS A 169 3.39 -7.77 7.80
N ASN A 170 2.92 -7.69 9.06
CA ASN A 170 2.43 -8.85 9.81
C ASN A 170 3.46 -9.98 9.99
N CYS A 171 4.73 -9.64 10.11
CA CYS A 171 5.81 -10.57 10.40
C CYS A 171 6.57 -10.21 11.70
N ASP A 172 5.87 -9.57 12.64
CA ASP A 172 6.46 -9.04 13.87
C ASP A 172 6.79 -10.12 14.90
N TYR A 173 6.18 -11.30 14.77
CA TYR A 173 6.42 -12.43 15.66
C TYR A 173 7.09 -13.54 14.88
N LEU A 174 8.27 -13.92 15.33
CA LEU A 174 8.94 -15.11 14.86
C LEU A 174 8.25 -16.33 15.45
N SER A 175 7.85 -17.27 14.59
CA SER A 175 7.31 -18.56 15.00
C SER A 175 8.39 -19.49 15.51
#